data_807a3b1b2aecaf1666c2c04ac5c88f4c
#
_entry.id   807a3b1b2aecaf1666c2c04ac5c88f4c
#
_cell.length_a   1.000
_cell.length_b   1.000
_cell.length_c   1.000
_cell.angle_alpha   90.00
_cell.angle_beta   90.00
_cell.angle_gamma   90.00
#
_symmetry.space_group_name_H-M   'P 1'
#
loop_
_entity.id
_entity.type
_entity.pdbx_description
1 polymer ?
#
loop_
_entity_poly.entity_id
_entity_poly.type
_entity_poly.pdbx_seq_one_letter_code
_entity_poly.pdbx_strand_id
1 'polypeptide(L)'
;MTLLRLSLAALLATLTACGSTGTLCGCDDSCGATLTCPETTTPTGPTCPADPDDGAVTADCGIWASATLGDDGNPGTQAAPVRTLQRAVDLAAGGNVYACAETYFDPVTVPAGVSISGGWFCQGGWHRTDKRASLAPAHDVVPLRIVAGGGVSILSDLVIRAADASDPGGSSIAALADVGAAAEFRRVDLTAGNGADGAPGANGGVQPATAGASGAAGFGACSADIGMGGLAPSVQCDDGPSIGGVGGDGSANAAQAGGDGYPDLGAGVGGKGEAAAPVCTGGTNGADGDDGPDGVGALAGGTLTASGFVGVSGADGSPGTRAQGGGGGGASYGKPSCGILPHGGAGGGSGGAGGCGGRAGLGGQGGGASIALVSRSSAVVLRDVRLTAGNGGRGGNGGAGQAGGNGGLPGTGGASYASQPPVGAGCDGGFGGHGGLGGSAGGGAGGPSAAVAHVFGAAPAQDGVEATVGAAGAGGLGGNPGDVAGAGKAGQAVADLEL
;
A
#
# COMPACT_ATOMS: atom_id res chain seq x y z
N MET A 1 5.68 -46.44 -15.92
CA MET A 1 7.01 -46.67 -16.49
C MET A 1 7.90 -45.54 -15.95
N THR A 2 8.89 -45.63 -15.18
CA THR A 2 9.73 -46.66 -14.59
C THR A 2 10.42 -46.00 -13.41
N LEU A 3 10.38 -46.65 -12.27
CA LEU A 3 11.08 -46.33 -11.02
C LEU A 3 12.60 -46.30 -11.24
N LEU A 4 13.30 -45.34 -10.59
CA LEU A 4 14.67 -45.60 -10.18
C LEU A 4 14.87 -45.12 -8.73
N ARG A 5 14.88 -46.12 -7.82
CA ARG A 5 15.37 -45.99 -6.45
C ARG A 5 16.90 -46.16 -6.50
N LEU A 6 17.62 -45.23 -5.86
CA LEU A 6 18.98 -45.50 -5.42
C LEU A 6 19.06 -45.35 -3.91
N SER A 7 19.25 -46.48 -3.25
CA SER A 7 19.67 -46.59 -1.86
C SER A 7 21.15 -46.19 -1.76
N LEU A 8 21.52 -45.36 -0.75
CA LEU A 8 22.91 -45.29 -0.32
C LEU A 8 22.96 -45.48 1.19
N ALA A 9 23.75 -46.47 1.53
CA ALA A 9 23.92 -47.06 2.83
C ALA A 9 24.56 -46.11 3.86
N ALA A 10 24.14 -46.31 5.11
CA ALA A 10 24.69 -45.73 6.30
C ALA A 10 26.18 -46.09 6.49
N LEU A 11 26.99 -45.07 6.79
CA LEU A 11 28.28 -45.26 7.44
C LEU A 11 28.24 -44.52 8.77
N LEU A 12 28.02 -45.31 9.83
CA LEU A 12 28.13 -44.87 11.23
C LEU A 12 29.62 -44.67 11.52
N ALA A 13 30.07 -43.45 11.69
CA ALA A 13 31.34 -43.13 12.34
C ALA A 13 31.04 -42.52 13.71
N THR A 14 31.24 -43.32 14.75
CA THR A 14 31.25 -42.87 16.14
C THR A 14 32.47 -41.94 16.35
N LEU A 15 32.25 -40.62 16.47
CA LEU A 15 33.23 -39.72 17.05
C LEU A 15 32.84 -39.44 18.50
N THR A 16 33.62 -40.04 19.41
CA THR A 16 33.69 -39.64 20.81
C THR A 16 34.15 -38.18 20.89
N ALA A 17 33.28 -37.33 21.40
CA ALA A 17 33.62 -35.95 21.70
C ALA A 17 34.50 -35.91 22.93
N CYS A 18 35.81 -35.70 22.76
CA CYS A 18 36.68 -35.13 23.79
C CYS A 18 36.53 -33.62 23.76
N GLY A 19 35.92 -33.08 24.79
CA GLY A 19 35.97 -31.63 25.08
C GLY A 19 37.41 -31.25 25.36
N SER A 20 38.01 -30.38 24.55
CA SER A 20 39.29 -29.81 24.82
C SER A 20 39.20 -28.29 24.79
N THR A 21 39.16 -27.68 25.96
CA THR A 21 39.75 -26.36 26.15
C THR A 21 41.26 -26.57 26.17
N GLY A 22 41.89 -26.45 24.99
CA GLY A 22 43.33 -26.66 24.88
C GLY A 22 44.10 -25.45 25.32
N THR A 23 44.64 -25.51 26.52
CA THR A 23 45.85 -24.76 26.87
C THR A 23 47.02 -25.73 26.78
N LEU A 24 47.88 -25.55 25.78
CA LEU A 24 49.15 -26.30 25.67
C LEU A 24 50.09 -25.81 26.77
N CYS A 25 50.15 -26.57 27.89
CA CYS A 25 51.26 -26.48 28.81
C CYS A 25 52.37 -27.43 28.30
N GLY A 26 53.48 -26.90 27.82
CA GLY A 26 54.71 -27.65 27.60
C GLY A 26 55.28 -28.01 28.98
N CYS A 27 55.22 -29.31 29.37
CA CYS A 27 55.95 -29.83 30.47
C CYS A 27 57.23 -30.46 29.93
N ASP A 28 58.37 -29.99 30.38
CA ASP A 28 59.64 -30.75 30.27
C ASP A 28 59.72 -31.71 31.45
N ASP A 29 60.36 -32.86 31.24
CA ASP A 29 60.32 -34.07 32.06
C ASP A 29 61.10 -33.99 33.38
N SER A 30 61.01 -32.91 34.14
CA SER A 30 61.79 -32.77 35.38
C SER A 30 60.99 -32.35 36.64
N CYS A 31 59.71 -32.64 36.71
CA CYS A 31 58.93 -32.33 37.90
C CYS A 31 58.66 -33.59 38.73
N GLY A 32 59.39 -33.75 39.81
CA GLY A 32 59.14 -34.70 40.89
C GLY A 32 57.87 -34.35 41.72
N ALA A 33 57.18 -35.38 42.15
CA ALA A 33 55.93 -35.54 42.83
C ALA A 33 55.57 -34.51 43.93
N THR A 34 55.10 -33.32 43.54
CA THR A 34 54.09 -32.53 44.22
C THR A 34 53.50 -31.54 43.22
N LEU A 35 52.41 -31.96 42.56
CA LEU A 35 51.63 -31.11 41.64
C LEU A 35 50.90 -30.03 42.45
N THR A 36 51.52 -28.89 42.72
CA THR A 36 50.85 -27.63 42.91
C THR A 36 51.18 -26.78 41.66
N CYS A 37 50.29 -26.83 40.65
CA CYS A 37 50.29 -25.80 39.63
C CYS A 37 50.10 -24.46 40.33
N PRO A 38 50.96 -23.45 40.07
CA PRO A 38 50.61 -22.10 40.52
C PRO A 38 49.31 -21.75 39.83
N GLU A 39 48.27 -21.41 40.58
CA GLU A 39 47.12 -20.76 40.03
C GLU A 39 47.63 -19.57 39.21
N THR A 40 47.61 -19.66 37.90
CA THR A 40 47.69 -18.47 37.06
C THR A 40 46.47 -17.65 37.39
N THR A 41 46.61 -16.77 38.38
CA THR A 41 45.71 -15.65 38.55
C THR A 41 45.80 -14.90 37.22
N THR A 42 44.85 -15.18 36.31
CA THR A 42 44.53 -14.25 35.27
C THR A 42 44.44 -12.88 35.92
N PRO A 43 45.16 -11.85 35.45
CA PRO A 43 44.98 -10.53 36.02
C PRO A 43 43.51 -10.18 35.75
N THR A 44 42.69 -10.25 36.81
CA THR A 44 41.36 -9.66 36.79
C THR A 44 41.59 -8.15 36.76
N GLY A 45 41.81 -7.62 35.56
CA GLY A 45 41.53 -6.21 35.32
C GLY A 45 40.09 -5.94 35.71
N PRO A 46 39.75 -4.75 36.15
CA PRO A 46 38.37 -4.45 36.52
C PRO A 46 37.45 -4.90 35.42
N THR A 47 36.59 -5.88 35.67
CA THR A 47 35.55 -6.31 34.75
C THR A 47 34.60 -5.16 34.65
N CYS A 48 34.57 -4.50 33.48
CA CYS A 48 33.68 -3.39 33.22
C CYS A 48 32.25 -3.91 32.98
N PRO A 49 31.32 -3.70 33.91
CA PRO A 49 29.96 -4.21 33.74
C PRO A 49 29.22 -3.43 32.66
N ALA A 50 28.44 -4.14 31.84
CA ALA A 50 27.55 -3.54 30.88
C ALA A 50 26.36 -2.85 31.56
N ASP A 51 25.91 -3.38 32.68
CA ASP A 51 24.95 -2.73 33.58
C ASP A 51 25.69 -2.31 34.89
N PRO A 52 25.67 -1.02 35.28
CA PRO A 52 26.30 -0.53 36.47
C PRO A 52 25.78 -1.14 37.78
N ASP A 53 24.60 -1.77 37.77
CA ASP A 53 24.09 -2.48 38.94
C ASP A 53 24.78 -3.84 39.13
N ASP A 54 25.47 -4.35 38.11
CA ASP A 54 26.24 -5.61 38.18
C ASP A 54 27.66 -5.41 38.76
N GLY A 55 28.11 -4.17 38.96
CA GLY A 55 29.43 -3.88 39.55
C GLY A 55 29.90 -2.43 39.40
N ALA A 56 31.09 -2.15 39.91
CA ALA A 56 31.66 -0.80 39.87
C ALA A 56 32.13 -0.42 38.46
N VAL A 57 31.76 0.77 38.02
CA VAL A 57 32.20 1.36 36.74
C VAL A 57 33.30 2.38 36.96
N THR A 58 34.47 2.16 36.34
CA THR A 58 35.59 3.10 36.34
C THR A 58 35.61 3.96 35.11
N ALA A 59 36.38 5.04 35.10
CA ALA A 59 36.47 5.96 33.96
C ALA A 59 36.89 5.29 32.64
N ASP A 60 37.62 4.20 32.70
CA ASP A 60 38.18 3.47 31.55
C ASP A 60 37.24 2.36 31.05
N CYS A 61 36.07 2.19 31.66
CA CYS A 61 35.15 1.09 31.36
C CYS A 61 34.37 1.25 30.03
N GLY A 62 34.41 2.39 29.40
CA GLY A 62 33.72 2.59 28.14
C GLY A 62 33.72 4.04 27.66
N ILE A 63 32.84 4.31 26.72
CA ILE A 63 32.67 5.62 26.09
C ILE A 63 31.61 6.41 26.87
N TRP A 64 31.91 7.67 27.13
CA TRP A 64 31.07 8.56 27.93
C TRP A 64 30.38 9.59 27.00
N ALA A 65 29.07 9.73 27.13
CA ALA A 65 28.24 10.64 26.34
C ALA A 65 27.47 11.65 27.19
N SER A 66 27.50 12.92 26.79
CA SER A 66 26.68 13.99 27.38
C SER A 66 26.19 14.91 26.28
N ALA A 67 24.88 15.07 26.16
CA ALA A 67 24.27 15.96 25.16
C ALA A 67 24.62 17.43 25.37
N THR A 68 24.88 17.83 26.63
CA THR A 68 25.16 19.23 27.01
C THR A 68 26.65 19.55 27.12
N LEU A 69 27.48 18.63 27.65
CA LEU A 69 28.90 18.83 27.87
C LEU A 69 29.78 18.23 26.77
N GLY A 70 29.22 17.37 25.93
CA GLY A 70 29.94 16.61 24.92
C GLY A 70 30.17 17.37 23.61
N ASP A 71 31.18 16.88 22.88
CA ASP A 71 31.46 17.24 21.49
C ASP A 71 31.86 15.97 20.74
N ASP A 72 31.30 15.74 19.52
CA ASP A 72 31.54 14.50 18.77
C ASP A 72 32.99 14.39 18.19
N GLY A 73 33.77 15.44 18.30
CA GLY A 73 35.22 15.42 18.09
C GLY A 73 36.04 14.90 19.28
N ASN A 74 35.43 14.73 20.44
CA ASN A 74 36.06 14.23 21.66
C ASN A 74 36.31 12.71 21.62
N PRO A 75 37.26 12.20 22.43
CA PRO A 75 37.57 10.78 22.51
C PRO A 75 36.52 9.94 23.29
N GLY A 76 35.53 10.56 23.94
CA GLY A 76 34.50 9.85 24.72
C GLY A 76 34.94 9.44 26.11
N THR A 77 35.86 10.17 26.74
CA THR A 77 36.24 10.00 28.16
C THR A 77 35.32 10.80 29.09
N GLN A 78 35.36 10.55 30.39
CA GLN A 78 34.62 11.37 31.38
C GLN A 78 35.01 12.86 31.33
N ALA A 79 36.29 13.16 31.07
CA ALA A 79 36.78 14.54 30.96
C ALA A 79 36.45 15.20 29.62
N ALA A 80 36.26 14.41 28.55
CA ALA A 80 35.96 14.87 27.20
C ALA A 80 34.93 13.92 26.56
N PRO A 81 33.65 13.99 26.99
CA PRO A 81 32.60 13.12 26.48
C PRO A 81 32.20 13.48 25.04
N VAL A 82 31.62 12.53 24.32
CA VAL A 82 30.97 12.80 23.04
C VAL A 82 29.56 13.37 23.26
N ARG A 83 29.02 14.04 22.26
CA ARG A 83 27.69 14.65 22.35
C ARG A 83 26.56 13.69 22.05
N THR A 84 26.66 12.93 20.96
CA THR A 84 25.58 12.07 20.48
C THR A 84 25.78 10.62 20.93
N LEU A 85 24.67 9.91 21.17
CA LEU A 85 24.72 8.49 21.50
C LEU A 85 25.25 7.66 20.33
N GLN A 86 24.93 8.04 19.08
CA GLN A 86 25.45 7.32 17.92
C GLN A 86 26.97 7.39 17.85
N ARG A 87 27.55 8.58 18.11
CA ARG A 87 29.01 8.72 18.15
C ARG A 87 29.64 7.87 19.25
N ALA A 88 28.98 7.80 20.41
CA ALA A 88 29.44 6.94 21.50
C ALA A 88 29.41 5.45 21.11
N VAL A 89 28.33 5.00 20.47
CA VAL A 89 28.20 3.63 19.94
C VAL A 89 29.30 3.31 18.92
N ASP A 90 29.56 4.23 18.00
CA ASP A 90 30.58 4.06 16.96
C ASP A 90 31.99 3.92 17.56
N LEU A 91 32.29 4.65 18.66
CA LEU A 91 33.56 4.57 19.36
C LEU A 91 33.69 3.36 20.27
N ALA A 92 32.57 2.84 20.81
CA ALA A 92 32.56 1.74 21.76
C ALA A 92 33.07 0.41 21.20
N ALA A 93 32.97 0.21 19.88
CA ALA A 93 33.52 -0.94 19.14
C ALA A 93 33.22 -2.34 19.79
N GLY A 94 32.01 -2.53 20.29
CA GLY A 94 31.61 -3.75 21.00
C GLY A 94 31.67 -3.66 22.53
N GLY A 95 32.04 -2.49 23.08
CA GLY A 95 32.08 -2.20 24.51
C GLY A 95 30.85 -1.46 25.04
N ASN A 96 31.06 -0.73 26.15
CA ASN A 96 30.00 -0.06 26.88
C ASN A 96 29.97 1.44 26.58
N VAL A 97 28.75 1.99 26.55
CA VAL A 97 28.46 3.43 26.50
C VAL A 97 27.76 3.83 27.82
N TYR A 98 28.22 4.89 28.44
CA TYR A 98 27.64 5.47 29.64
C TYR A 98 27.11 6.85 29.33
N ALA A 99 25.79 7.02 29.43
CA ALA A 99 25.09 8.23 28.99
C ALA A 99 24.61 9.08 30.18
N CYS A 100 24.81 10.38 30.09
CA CYS A 100 24.21 11.32 31.04
C CYS A 100 22.67 11.22 31.03
N ALA A 101 22.04 11.42 32.17
CA ALA A 101 20.60 11.50 32.33
C ALA A 101 20.04 12.81 31.71
N GLU A 102 20.22 12.96 30.40
CA GLU A 102 19.87 14.08 29.55
C GLU A 102 18.98 13.60 28.40
N THR A 103 18.53 14.52 27.55
CA THR A 103 17.77 14.18 26.34
C THR A 103 18.65 14.24 25.10
N TYR A 104 18.66 13.15 24.36
CA TYR A 104 19.33 13.00 23.07
C TYR A 104 18.28 13.00 21.98
N PHE A 105 18.50 13.76 20.90
CA PHE A 105 17.52 14.00 19.84
C PHE A 105 17.80 13.25 18.53
N ASP A 106 18.90 12.53 18.45
CA ASP A 106 19.27 11.77 17.26
C ASP A 106 18.90 10.30 17.43
N PRO A 107 18.42 9.61 16.37
CA PRO A 107 18.19 8.16 16.42
C PRO A 107 19.51 7.41 16.57
N VAL A 108 19.46 6.23 17.21
CA VAL A 108 20.65 5.42 17.49
C VAL A 108 20.49 4.02 16.91
N THR A 109 21.49 3.57 16.15
CA THR A 109 21.64 2.19 15.69
C THR A 109 22.74 1.50 16.47
N VAL A 110 22.37 0.43 17.21
CA VAL A 110 23.27 -0.30 18.11
C VAL A 110 23.54 -1.69 17.53
N PRO A 111 24.78 -2.02 17.15
CA PRO A 111 25.15 -3.40 16.86
C PRO A 111 25.06 -4.25 18.14
N ALA A 112 24.48 -5.45 18.05
CA ALA A 112 24.41 -6.37 19.21
C ALA A 112 25.81 -6.67 19.74
N GLY A 113 25.96 -6.51 21.05
CA GLY A 113 27.27 -6.55 21.76
C GLY A 113 27.74 -5.19 22.24
N VAL A 114 27.22 -4.06 21.70
CA VAL A 114 27.41 -2.73 22.30
C VAL A 114 26.31 -2.49 23.34
N SER A 115 26.68 -2.13 24.54
CA SER A 115 25.72 -1.85 25.63
C SER A 115 25.62 -0.36 25.92
N ILE A 116 24.42 0.13 26.30
CA ILE A 116 24.20 1.52 26.67
C ILE A 116 23.56 1.57 28.06
N SER A 117 24.22 2.26 28.99
CA SER A 117 23.68 2.52 30.31
C SER A 117 23.47 4.02 30.51
N GLY A 118 22.23 4.42 30.73
CA GLY A 118 21.84 5.75 31.16
C GLY A 118 22.03 5.93 32.70
N GLY A 119 21.40 6.95 33.27
CA GLY A 119 21.36 7.15 34.72
C GLY A 119 22.62 7.75 35.34
N TRP A 120 23.37 8.51 34.56
CA TRP A 120 24.56 9.20 35.02
C TRP A 120 24.34 10.70 35.21
N PHE A 121 24.71 11.26 36.37
CA PHE A 121 24.79 12.69 36.56
C PHE A 121 26.21 13.16 36.20
N CYS A 122 26.33 14.06 35.24
CA CYS A 122 27.61 14.39 34.61
C CYS A 122 28.20 15.72 35.07
N GLN A 123 27.33 16.64 35.51
CA GLN A 123 27.79 17.94 36.02
C GLN A 123 28.37 17.80 37.43
N GLY A 124 29.66 18.08 37.60
CA GLY A 124 30.34 17.97 38.87
C GLY A 124 30.90 16.59 39.24
N GLY A 125 31.02 15.71 38.24
CA GLY A 125 31.58 14.36 38.38
C GLY A 125 30.55 13.28 38.05
N TRP A 126 31.00 12.24 37.36
CA TRP A 126 30.16 11.14 36.92
C TRP A 126 29.77 10.24 38.11
N HIS A 127 28.48 10.26 38.46
CA HIS A 127 27.94 9.37 39.51
C HIS A 127 26.54 8.90 39.13
N ARG A 128 26.13 7.78 39.67
CA ARG A 128 24.80 7.20 39.46
C ARG A 128 23.70 8.08 40.02
N THR A 129 22.57 8.11 39.36
CA THR A 129 21.34 8.78 39.77
C THR A 129 20.12 7.92 39.41
N ASP A 130 18.99 8.20 40.02
CA ASP A 130 17.68 7.59 39.69
C ASP A 130 17.05 8.13 38.41
N LYS A 131 17.64 9.16 37.82
CA LYS A 131 17.20 9.71 36.54
C LYS A 131 17.72 8.84 35.40
N ARG A 132 16.96 8.80 34.30
CA ARG A 132 17.29 8.02 33.11
C ARG A 132 17.70 8.92 31.95
N ALA A 133 18.54 8.43 31.06
CA ALA A 133 18.82 9.10 29.79
C ALA A 133 17.61 8.97 28.86
N SER A 134 17.22 10.06 28.18
CA SER A 134 16.08 10.08 27.28
C SER A 134 16.53 10.13 25.85
N LEU A 135 16.00 9.24 25.00
CA LEU A 135 16.18 9.25 23.54
C LEU A 135 14.85 9.63 22.91
N ALA A 136 14.78 10.83 22.30
CA ALA A 136 13.54 11.40 21.80
C ALA A 136 13.80 12.19 20.49
N PRO A 137 14.11 11.50 19.37
CA PRO A 137 14.30 12.15 18.07
C PRO A 137 12.99 12.74 17.54
N ALA A 138 13.10 13.50 16.44
CA ALA A 138 11.96 14.03 15.73
C ALA A 138 11.05 12.91 15.17
N HIS A 139 9.90 13.31 14.62
CA HIS A 139 8.91 12.40 14.03
C HIS A 139 9.46 11.59 12.83
N ASP A 140 8.73 10.54 12.50
CA ASP A 140 8.96 9.65 11.35
C ASP A 140 10.30 8.90 11.35
N VAL A 141 10.89 8.72 12.53
CA VAL A 141 12.10 7.90 12.71
C VAL A 141 11.94 6.94 13.88
N VAL A 142 12.58 5.78 13.81
CA VAL A 142 12.69 4.84 14.94
C VAL A 142 13.84 5.30 15.83
N PRO A 143 13.58 5.69 17.08
CA PRO A 143 14.62 6.20 18.00
C PRO A 143 15.77 5.22 18.23
N LEU A 144 15.43 3.95 18.51
CA LEU A 144 16.41 2.92 18.80
C LEU A 144 16.28 1.75 17.83
N ARG A 145 17.35 1.45 17.13
CA ARG A 145 17.47 0.26 16.29
C ARG A 145 18.60 -0.63 16.77
N ILE A 146 18.32 -1.92 16.92
CA ILE A 146 19.34 -2.91 17.30
C ILE A 146 19.54 -3.82 16.08
N VAL A 147 20.78 -3.91 15.60
CA VAL A 147 21.15 -4.74 14.46
C VAL A 147 21.98 -5.94 14.88
N ALA A 148 22.12 -6.93 14.01
CA ALA A 148 22.97 -8.10 14.27
C ALA A 148 24.39 -7.68 14.64
N GLY A 149 25.03 -8.44 15.55
CA GLY A 149 26.39 -8.19 16.03
C GLY A 149 26.99 -9.38 16.77
N GLY A 150 28.12 -9.18 17.40
CA GLY A 150 28.93 -10.24 18.00
C GLY A 150 28.56 -10.62 19.45
N GLY A 151 27.41 -10.19 19.98
CA GLY A 151 27.06 -10.45 21.38
C GLY A 151 25.64 -10.01 21.72
N VAL A 152 25.36 -9.87 23.00
CA VAL A 152 24.11 -9.34 23.53
C VAL A 152 24.34 -7.91 24.02
N SER A 153 23.54 -6.97 23.54
CA SER A 153 23.53 -5.60 24.06
C SER A 153 22.71 -5.51 25.34
N ILE A 154 23.24 -4.89 26.38
CA ILE A 154 22.49 -4.53 27.58
C ILE A 154 22.13 -3.05 27.47
N LEU A 155 20.82 -2.75 27.50
CA LEU A 155 20.29 -1.41 27.44
C LEU A 155 19.60 -1.11 28.75
N SER A 156 20.19 -0.24 29.58
CA SER A 156 19.72 0.01 30.95
C SER A 156 19.49 1.49 31.24
N ASP A 157 18.50 1.77 32.09
CA ASP A 157 18.18 3.11 32.60
C ASP A 157 17.90 4.15 31.50
N LEU A 158 17.11 3.77 30.51
CA LEU A 158 16.75 4.59 29.36
C LEU A 158 15.25 4.89 29.32
N VAL A 159 14.91 6.04 28.75
CA VAL A 159 13.55 6.39 28.33
C VAL A 159 13.59 6.64 26.81
N ILE A 160 12.92 5.80 26.05
CA ILE A 160 12.94 5.87 24.59
C ILE A 160 11.55 6.24 24.10
N ARG A 161 11.44 7.35 23.37
CA ARG A 161 10.18 7.90 22.90
C ARG A 161 10.21 8.15 21.42
N ALA A 162 9.33 7.46 20.69
CA ALA A 162 9.00 7.84 19.33
C ALA A 162 7.92 8.91 19.33
N ALA A 163 8.05 9.91 18.48
CA ALA A 163 7.02 10.91 18.25
C ALA A 163 5.82 10.29 17.51
N ASP A 164 4.69 11.01 17.46
CA ASP A 164 3.58 10.67 16.58
C ASP A 164 4.05 10.63 15.13
N ALA A 165 3.56 9.66 14.36
CA ALA A 165 3.82 9.61 12.93
C ALA A 165 3.06 10.73 12.21
N SER A 166 3.70 11.36 11.22
CA SER A 166 3.13 12.49 10.47
C SER A 166 2.79 12.15 9.02
N ASP A 167 3.53 11.24 8.40
CA ASP A 167 3.27 10.80 7.04
C ASP A 167 2.03 9.89 6.98
N PRO A 168 1.13 10.05 6.00
CA PRO A 168 -0.05 9.19 5.87
C PRO A 168 0.31 7.71 5.89
N GLY A 169 -0.35 6.94 6.77
CA GLY A 169 -0.06 5.51 6.98
C GLY A 169 1.27 5.23 7.69
N GLY A 170 2.00 6.27 8.11
CA GLY A 170 3.24 6.18 8.87
C GLY A 170 3.03 5.57 10.25
N SER A 171 4.05 4.84 10.75
CA SER A 171 3.99 4.16 12.04
C SER A 171 4.94 4.79 13.05
N SER A 172 4.51 4.86 14.31
CA SER A 172 5.36 5.24 15.44
C SER A 172 5.89 3.98 16.13
N ILE A 173 7.22 3.80 16.16
CA ILE A 173 7.90 2.64 16.74
C ILE A 173 9.04 3.12 17.63
N ALA A 174 9.01 2.78 18.94
CA ALA A 174 10.03 3.28 19.86
C ALA A 174 11.35 2.50 19.76
N ALA A 175 11.29 1.19 19.60
CA ALA A 175 12.48 0.36 19.41
C ALA A 175 12.23 -0.74 18.37
N LEU A 176 13.26 -1.05 17.56
CA LEU A 176 13.23 -2.10 16.55
C LEU A 176 14.48 -2.97 16.66
N ALA A 177 14.30 -4.26 16.94
CA ALA A 177 15.34 -5.27 16.91
C ALA A 177 15.27 -6.05 15.58
N ASP A 178 16.31 -5.93 14.78
CA ASP A 178 16.41 -6.59 13.47
C ASP A 178 16.71 -8.08 13.57
N VAL A 179 16.62 -8.77 12.44
CA VAL A 179 16.96 -10.19 12.32
C VAL A 179 18.39 -10.44 12.81
N GLY A 180 18.54 -11.40 13.75
CA GLY A 180 19.82 -11.76 14.34
C GLY A 180 20.33 -10.78 15.39
N ALA A 181 19.57 -9.75 15.75
CA ALA A 181 19.90 -8.91 16.91
C ALA A 181 19.69 -9.65 18.21
N ALA A 182 20.52 -9.34 19.23
CA ALA A 182 20.37 -9.86 20.58
C ALA A 182 20.52 -8.72 21.59
N ALA A 183 19.51 -8.53 22.45
CA ALA A 183 19.49 -7.45 23.42
C ALA A 183 18.73 -7.83 24.70
N GLU A 184 19.15 -7.24 25.82
CA GLU A 184 18.45 -7.26 27.07
C GLU A 184 18.17 -5.81 27.51
N PHE A 185 16.88 -5.47 27.67
CA PHE A 185 16.44 -4.19 28.23
C PHE A 185 16.24 -4.32 29.73
N ARG A 186 16.81 -3.41 30.50
CA ARG A 186 16.71 -3.38 31.97
C ARG A 186 16.29 -2.00 32.43
N ARG A 187 15.19 -1.90 33.15
CA ARG A 187 14.68 -0.62 33.69
C ARG A 187 14.51 0.45 32.60
N VAL A 188 13.89 0.05 31.48
CA VAL A 188 13.71 0.90 30.32
C VAL A 188 12.22 1.19 30.10
N ASP A 189 11.90 2.46 29.78
CA ASP A 189 10.58 2.84 29.30
C ASP A 189 10.63 3.01 27.76
N LEU A 190 9.82 2.23 27.05
CA LEU A 190 9.60 2.36 25.59
C LEU A 190 8.23 2.95 25.33
N THR A 191 8.17 4.12 24.73
CA THR A 191 6.91 4.79 24.43
C THR A 191 6.84 5.09 22.93
N ALA A 192 5.85 4.51 22.24
CA ALA A 192 5.49 4.90 20.89
C ALA A 192 4.39 5.98 20.93
N GLY A 193 4.48 6.94 20.04
CA GLY A 193 3.42 7.90 19.75
C GLY A 193 2.29 7.26 18.94
N ASN A 194 1.39 8.06 18.38
CA ASN A 194 0.29 7.58 17.55
C ASN A 194 0.78 7.21 16.12
N GLY A 195 0.19 6.18 15.54
CA GLY A 195 0.28 5.94 14.10
C GLY A 195 -0.56 6.94 13.32
N ALA A 196 -0.12 7.31 12.13
CA ALA A 196 -0.84 8.24 11.26
C ALA A 196 -1.98 7.54 10.50
N ASP A 197 -3.05 8.29 10.24
CA ASP A 197 -4.15 7.81 9.39
C ASP A 197 -3.66 7.57 7.95
N GLY A 198 -4.22 6.55 7.30
CA GLY A 198 -3.97 6.29 5.88
C GLY A 198 -4.61 7.35 4.99
N ALA A 199 -3.97 7.69 3.89
CA ALA A 199 -4.54 8.59 2.90
C ALA A 199 -5.80 7.99 2.25
N PRO A 200 -6.83 8.79 1.97
CA PRO A 200 -7.98 8.33 1.20
C PRO A 200 -7.56 8.03 -0.24
N GLY A 201 -8.20 7.04 -0.85
CA GLY A 201 -8.06 6.75 -2.26
C GLY A 201 -8.69 7.85 -3.12
N ALA A 202 -8.12 8.08 -4.29
CA ALA A 202 -8.66 9.05 -5.22
C ALA A 202 -9.94 8.54 -5.89
N ASN A 203 -10.92 9.43 -6.11
CA ASN A 203 -12.11 9.13 -6.90
C ASN A 203 -11.75 8.98 -8.39
N GLY A 204 -12.48 8.13 -9.11
CA GLY A 204 -12.34 7.96 -10.57
C GLY A 204 -12.61 9.24 -11.36
N GLY A 205 -13.50 10.07 -10.87
CA GLY A 205 -13.80 11.40 -11.43
C GLY A 205 -15.07 12.00 -10.81
N VAL A 206 -15.16 13.32 -10.81
CA VAL A 206 -16.34 14.05 -10.30
C VAL A 206 -17.39 14.30 -11.38
N GLN A 207 -17.00 14.33 -12.66
CA GLN A 207 -17.90 14.44 -13.81
C GLN A 207 -18.09 13.07 -14.45
N PRO A 208 -19.24 12.79 -15.06
CA PRO A 208 -19.39 11.56 -15.86
C PRO A 208 -18.29 11.42 -16.90
N ALA A 209 -18.02 10.21 -17.33
CA ALA A 209 -17.10 9.92 -18.44
C ALA A 209 -17.62 10.57 -19.75
N THR A 210 -16.79 10.55 -20.78
CA THR A 210 -17.13 11.19 -22.06
C THR A 210 -18.43 10.64 -22.66
N ALA A 211 -19.37 11.53 -22.97
CA ALA A 211 -20.61 11.17 -23.60
C ALA A 211 -20.39 10.79 -25.08
N GLY A 212 -21.24 9.90 -25.58
CA GLY A 212 -21.30 9.56 -26.98
C GLY A 212 -21.68 10.77 -27.85
N ALA A 213 -21.06 10.87 -29.06
CA ALA A 213 -21.41 11.90 -30.03
C ALA A 213 -22.79 11.61 -30.66
N SER A 214 -23.55 12.66 -30.89
CA SER A 214 -24.88 12.55 -31.53
C SER A 214 -24.78 12.19 -33.02
N GLY A 215 -25.73 11.42 -33.48
CA GLY A 215 -25.90 11.06 -34.87
C GLY A 215 -26.23 12.25 -35.78
N ALA A 216 -25.91 12.12 -37.05
CA ALA A 216 -26.19 13.09 -38.10
C ALA A 216 -27.51 12.75 -38.81
N ALA A 217 -28.23 13.78 -39.25
CA ALA A 217 -29.45 13.59 -40.04
C ALA A 217 -29.15 13.08 -41.47
N GLY A 218 -30.06 12.30 -42.01
CA GLY A 218 -30.06 11.94 -43.43
C GLY A 218 -30.53 13.08 -44.34
N PHE A 219 -30.16 13.02 -45.61
CA PHE A 219 -30.61 13.99 -46.64
C PHE A 219 -32.09 13.78 -46.99
N GLY A 220 -32.80 14.85 -47.22
CA GLY A 220 -34.21 14.80 -47.62
C GLY A 220 -34.42 14.21 -48.99
N ALA A 221 -35.61 13.67 -49.23
CA ALA A 221 -36.02 13.13 -50.51
C ALA A 221 -36.01 14.21 -51.61
N CYS A 222 -35.74 13.86 -52.90
CA CYS A 222 -35.68 14.72 -54.05
C CYS A 222 -34.69 15.90 -53.96
N SER A 223 -33.75 15.88 -52.99
CA SER A 223 -32.72 16.91 -52.80
C SER A 223 -31.42 16.61 -53.54
N ALA A 224 -31.18 15.35 -53.91
CA ALA A 224 -30.02 14.84 -54.63
C ALA A 224 -30.42 13.53 -55.36
N ASP A 225 -29.59 13.02 -56.28
CA ASP A 225 -29.80 11.73 -56.96
C ASP A 225 -29.62 10.55 -56.01
N ILE A 226 -28.86 10.77 -54.94
CA ILE A 226 -28.75 9.87 -53.80
C ILE A 226 -28.95 10.72 -52.55
N GLY A 227 -30.02 10.45 -51.78
CA GLY A 227 -30.20 11.00 -50.44
C GLY A 227 -29.27 10.26 -49.51
N MET A 228 -28.10 10.83 -49.25
CA MET A 228 -27.09 10.21 -48.37
C MET A 228 -27.63 10.04 -46.97
N GLY A 229 -27.32 8.91 -46.34
CA GLY A 229 -27.56 8.68 -44.92
C GLY A 229 -26.66 9.54 -44.02
N GLY A 230 -27.08 9.73 -42.80
CA GLY A 230 -26.30 10.42 -41.78
C GLY A 230 -24.95 9.72 -41.54
N LEU A 231 -23.87 10.50 -41.43
CA LEU A 231 -22.55 9.98 -41.17
C LEU A 231 -22.45 9.42 -39.74
N ALA A 232 -21.77 8.30 -39.60
CA ALA A 232 -21.54 7.65 -38.32
C ALA A 232 -20.72 8.54 -37.36
N PRO A 233 -21.26 8.92 -36.19
CA PRO A 233 -20.48 9.60 -35.17
C PRO A 233 -19.58 8.61 -34.42
N SER A 234 -18.46 9.09 -33.86
CA SER A 234 -17.58 8.28 -33.05
C SER A 234 -17.09 9.03 -31.80
N VAL A 235 -16.82 8.31 -30.74
CA VAL A 235 -16.11 8.77 -29.55
C VAL A 235 -14.99 7.79 -29.23
N GLN A 236 -13.83 8.31 -28.84
CA GLN A 236 -12.70 7.50 -28.40
C GLN A 236 -12.73 7.39 -26.88
N CYS A 237 -12.85 6.17 -26.36
CA CYS A 237 -12.80 5.84 -24.94
C CYS A 237 -11.45 5.19 -24.60
N ASP A 238 -11.15 5.06 -23.29
CA ASP A 238 -9.91 4.46 -22.80
C ASP A 238 -9.78 2.98 -23.26
N ASP A 239 -10.91 2.27 -23.38
CA ASP A 239 -11.02 0.87 -23.82
C ASP A 239 -11.31 0.69 -25.32
N GLY A 240 -11.32 1.78 -26.12
CA GLY A 240 -11.47 1.78 -27.57
C GLY A 240 -12.61 2.68 -28.07
N PRO A 241 -12.82 2.74 -29.39
CA PRO A 241 -13.86 3.58 -29.97
C PRO A 241 -15.26 3.03 -29.79
N SER A 242 -16.25 3.91 -29.57
CA SER A 242 -17.67 3.63 -29.76
C SER A 242 -18.17 4.43 -31.00
N ILE A 243 -18.91 3.77 -31.89
CA ILE A 243 -19.30 4.33 -33.19
C ILE A 243 -20.79 4.06 -33.41
N GLY A 244 -21.55 5.08 -33.74
CA GLY A 244 -22.93 4.92 -34.20
C GLY A 244 -23.00 4.31 -35.59
N GLY A 245 -24.07 3.58 -35.90
CA GLY A 245 -24.32 3.04 -37.24
C GLY A 245 -24.57 4.15 -38.27
N VAL A 246 -24.00 4.03 -39.44
CA VAL A 246 -24.27 4.96 -40.55
C VAL A 246 -25.73 4.85 -41.01
N GLY A 247 -26.38 5.96 -41.37
CA GLY A 247 -27.70 5.95 -42.00
C GLY A 247 -27.67 5.32 -43.40
N GLY A 248 -28.76 4.65 -43.83
CA GLY A 248 -28.89 4.09 -45.15
C GLY A 248 -29.01 5.18 -46.23
N ASP A 249 -28.48 4.94 -47.42
CA ASP A 249 -28.62 5.84 -48.58
C ASP A 249 -29.89 5.52 -49.39
N GLY A 250 -30.63 6.55 -49.79
CA GLY A 250 -31.83 6.46 -50.62
C GLY A 250 -31.60 6.93 -52.07
N SER A 251 -31.78 6.04 -53.05
CA SER A 251 -31.69 6.38 -54.46
C SER A 251 -33.00 6.08 -55.19
N ALA A 252 -33.09 6.41 -56.48
CA ALA A 252 -34.28 6.11 -57.32
C ALA A 252 -34.58 4.59 -57.31
N ASN A 253 -33.59 3.74 -57.25
CA ASN A 253 -33.71 2.29 -57.44
C ASN A 253 -33.33 1.43 -56.20
N ALA A 254 -32.86 2.06 -55.16
CA ALA A 254 -32.43 1.34 -53.93
C ALA A 254 -32.60 2.20 -52.69
N ALA A 255 -33.13 1.61 -51.64
CA ALA A 255 -33.16 2.15 -50.28
C ALA A 255 -32.34 1.22 -49.39
N GLN A 256 -31.18 1.72 -48.95
CA GLN A 256 -30.24 0.92 -48.15
C GLN A 256 -30.69 0.82 -46.71
N ALA A 257 -30.29 -0.27 -46.07
CA ALA A 257 -30.38 -0.40 -44.64
C ALA A 257 -29.34 0.50 -43.96
N GLY A 258 -29.61 0.92 -42.73
CA GLY A 258 -28.61 1.53 -41.88
C GLY A 258 -27.57 0.51 -41.45
N GLY A 259 -26.38 0.99 -41.05
CA GLY A 259 -25.32 0.18 -40.48
C GLY A 259 -25.54 -0.11 -38.98
N ASP A 260 -24.89 -1.15 -38.48
CA ASP A 260 -24.90 -1.48 -37.05
C ASP A 260 -23.97 -0.56 -36.26
N GLY A 261 -24.26 -0.37 -34.98
CA GLY A 261 -23.41 0.35 -34.06
C GLY A 261 -22.27 -0.53 -33.52
N TYR A 262 -21.14 0.10 -33.18
CA TYR A 262 -19.93 -0.56 -32.65
C TYR A 262 -19.58 -0.04 -31.25
N PRO A 263 -19.03 -0.88 -30.31
CA PRO A 263 -18.74 -2.32 -30.45
C PRO A 263 -20.02 -3.15 -30.59
N ASP A 264 -19.90 -4.39 -31.11
CA ASP A 264 -21.04 -5.31 -31.16
C ASP A 264 -21.25 -5.93 -29.77
N LEU A 265 -22.28 -5.45 -29.04
CA LEU A 265 -22.75 -5.98 -27.77
C LEU A 265 -24.14 -6.64 -27.91
N GLY A 266 -24.54 -7.01 -29.11
CA GLY A 266 -25.81 -7.69 -29.40
C GLY A 266 -27.04 -6.79 -29.56
N ALA A 267 -26.86 -5.48 -29.65
CA ALA A 267 -27.87 -4.47 -29.88
C ALA A 267 -27.45 -3.54 -31.02
N GLY A 268 -27.95 -2.30 -31.12
CA GLY A 268 -27.49 -1.29 -32.07
C GLY A 268 -27.63 -1.68 -33.54
N VAL A 269 -28.63 -2.50 -33.89
CA VAL A 269 -28.82 -3.05 -35.22
C VAL A 269 -29.38 -1.97 -36.16
N GLY A 270 -28.83 -1.91 -37.35
CA GLY A 270 -29.27 -0.98 -38.39
C GLY A 270 -30.71 -1.25 -38.87
N GLY A 271 -31.45 -0.18 -39.10
CA GLY A 271 -32.81 -0.20 -39.64
C GLY A 271 -32.86 -0.65 -41.09
N LYS A 272 -33.93 -1.35 -41.50
CA LYS A 272 -34.12 -1.82 -42.86
C LYS A 272 -34.54 -0.67 -43.78
N GLY A 273 -34.00 -0.64 -45.00
CA GLY A 273 -34.48 0.26 -46.03
C GLY A 273 -35.87 -0.14 -46.54
N GLU A 274 -36.59 0.78 -47.23
CA GLU A 274 -37.95 0.59 -47.77
C GLU A 274 -38.06 -0.65 -48.68
N ALA A 275 -36.98 -1.06 -49.35
CA ALA A 275 -36.98 -2.26 -50.19
C ALA A 275 -37.25 -3.57 -49.45
N ALA A 276 -36.83 -3.66 -48.21
CA ALA A 276 -36.96 -4.85 -47.39
C ALA A 276 -38.20 -4.80 -46.49
N ALA A 277 -38.91 -3.65 -46.46
CA ALA A 277 -40.13 -3.40 -45.68
C ALA A 277 -41.03 -2.43 -46.46
N PRO A 278 -42.37 -2.40 -46.23
CA PRO A 278 -43.26 -1.44 -46.86
C PRO A 278 -42.90 0.02 -46.60
N VAL A 279 -42.22 0.26 -45.49
CA VAL A 279 -41.58 1.52 -45.09
C VAL A 279 -40.24 1.20 -44.47
N CYS A 280 -39.30 2.14 -44.46
CA CYS A 280 -38.04 1.92 -43.73
C CYS A 280 -38.30 1.70 -42.20
N THR A 281 -37.32 1.13 -41.51
CA THR A 281 -37.36 1.03 -40.06
C THR A 281 -36.21 1.82 -39.43
N GLY A 282 -36.46 2.33 -38.23
CA GLY A 282 -35.38 2.99 -37.43
C GLY A 282 -34.30 2.01 -37.02
N GLY A 283 -33.12 2.52 -36.72
CA GLY A 283 -32.07 1.77 -36.03
C GLY A 283 -32.46 1.48 -34.60
N THR A 284 -31.96 0.37 -34.04
CA THR A 284 -32.18 0.05 -32.64
C THR A 284 -31.15 0.76 -31.72
N ASN A 285 -31.49 0.96 -30.48
CA ASN A 285 -30.56 1.53 -29.50
C ASN A 285 -29.35 0.60 -29.27
N GLY A 286 -28.20 1.16 -29.01
CA GLY A 286 -27.03 0.43 -28.55
C GLY A 286 -27.21 -0.12 -27.12
N ALA A 287 -26.48 -1.20 -26.82
CA ALA A 287 -26.43 -1.73 -25.48
C ALA A 287 -25.57 -0.82 -24.53
N ASP A 288 -25.94 -0.79 -23.27
CA ASP A 288 -25.12 -0.13 -22.23
C ASP A 288 -23.82 -0.90 -22.01
N GLY A 289 -22.79 -0.21 -21.53
CA GLY A 289 -21.56 -0.82 -21.06
C GLY A 289 -21.75 -1.47 -19.69
N ASP A 290 -20.92 -2.47 -19.40
CA ASP A 290 -20.90 -3.15 -18.10
C ASP A 290 -20.29 -2.26 -17.03
N ASP A 291 -20.87 -2.30 -15.83
CA ASP A 291 -20.30 -1.65 -14.65
C ASP A 291 -19.00 -2.35 -14.22
N GLY A 292 -18.03 -1.58 -13.79
CA GLY A 292 -16.80 -2.09 -13.20
C GLY A 292 -17.06 -2.65 -11.78
N PRO A 293 -16.56 -3.85 -11.45
CA PRO A 293 -16.66 -4.38 -10.08
C PRO A 293 -16.04 -3.46 -9.04
N ASP A 294 -16.68 -3.39 -7.86
CA ASP A 294 -16.15 -2.68 -6.70
C ASP A 294 -14.92 -3.40 -6.11
N GLY A 295 -13.96 -2.64 -5.60
CA GLY A 295 -12.80 -3.12 -4.87
C GLY A 295 -13.16 -3.51 -3.43
N VAL A 296 -12.60 -4.63 -2.94
CA VAL A 296 -12.82 -5.09 -1.57
C VAL A 296 -11.96 -4.30 -0.57
N GLY A 297 -12.48 -4.12 0.64
CA GLY A 297 -11.75 -3.54 1.75
C GLY A 297 -10.56 -4.42 2.19
N ALA A 298 -9.55 -3.81 2.79
CA ALA A 298 -8.39 -4.52 3.31
C ALA A 298 -8.79 -5.54 4.38
N LEU A 299 -8.38 -6.80 4.22
CA LEU A 299 -8.75 -7.91 5.10
C LEU A 299 -7.72 -8.15 6.22
N ALA A 300 -6.47 -7.80 6.03
CA ALA A 300 -5.37 -8.03 6.97
C ALA A 300 -4.82 -6.70 7.53
N GLY A 301 -4.24 -6.76 8.74
CA GLY A 301 -3.72 -5.58 9.44
C GLY A 301 -2.49 -4.97 8.80
N GLY A 302 -1.52 -5.75 8.37
CA GLY A 302 -0.26 -5.26 7.79
C GLY A 302 0.91 -6.23 7.96
N THR A 303 2.11 -5.77 7.62
CA THR A 303 3.34 -6.55 7.67
C THR A 303 4.48 -5.77 8.33
N LEU A 304 5.36 -6.46 9.06
CA LEU A 304 6.61 -5.89 9.58
C LEU A 304 7.74 -6.05 8.57
N THR A 305 8.30 -4.93 8.15
CA THR A 305 9.44 -4.85 7.22
C THR A 305 10.69 -4.37 7.95
N ALA A 306 11.81 -4.25 7.26
CA ALA A 306 13.02 -3.66 7.82
C ALA A 306 12.86 -2.16 8.18
N SER A 307 11.93 -1.47 7.55
CA SER A 307 11.61 -0.06 7.82
C SER A 307 10.50 0.13 8.87
N GLY A 308 9.91 -0.95 9.38
CA GLY A 308 8.81 -0.92 10.33
C GLY A 308 7.53 -1.55 9.79
N PHE A 309 6.39 -1.17 10.35
CA PHE A 309 5.08 -1.69 9.96
C PHE A 309 4.54 -0.97 8.71
N VAL A 310 3.94 -1.74 7.81
CA VAL A 310 3.24 -1.26 6.62
C VAL A 310 1.81 -1.79 6.65
N GLY A 311 0.83 -0.90 6.70
CA GLY A 311 -0.59 -1.24 6.67
C GLY A 311 -1.05 -1.71 5.29
N VAL A 312 -2.12 -2.52 5.24
CA VAL A 312 -2.70 -3.01 3.98
C VAL A 312 -3.71 -2.01 3.43
N SER A 313 -3.54 -1.63 2.17
CA SER A 313 -4.48 -0.78 1.44
C SER A 313 -5.70 -1.58 0.97
N GLY A 314 -6.83 -0.92 0.79
CA GLY A 314 -7.98 -1.46 0.08
C GLY A 314 -7.67 -1.74 -1.39
N ALA A 315 -8.43 -2.61 -2.01
CA ALA A 315 -8.30 -2.88 -3.44
C ALA A 315 -8.91 -1.74 -4.26
N ASP A 316 -8.30 -1.44 -5.40
CA ASP A 316 -8.90 -0.55 -6.39
C ASP A 316 -10.19 -1.15 -6.94
N GLY A 317 -11.14 -0.32 -7.37
CA GLY A 317 -12.23 -0.74 -8.23
C GLY A 317 -11.74 -1.10 -9.63
N SER A 318 -12.65 -1.55 -10.49
CA SER A 318 -12.38 -1.74 -11.92
C SER A 318 -13.07 -0.68 -12.76
N PRO A 319 -12.53 -0.27 -13.92
CA PRO A 319 -13.23 0.65 -14.79
C PRO A 319 -14.49 0.03 -15.38
N GLY A 320 -15.52 0.82 -15.61
CA GLY A 320 -16.66 0.44 -16.44
C GLY A 320 -16.25 0.35 -17.91
N THR A 321 -17.06 -0.33 -18.71
CA THR A 321 -16.81 -0.49 -20.16
C THR A 321 -17.57 0.55 -20.99
N ARG A 322 -17.06 0.83 -22.19
CA ARG A 322 -17.78 1.66 -23.17
C ARG A 322 -19.06 0.97 -23.64
N ALA A 323 -20.03 1.76 -23.98
CA ALA A 323 -21.31 1.30 -24.58
C ALA A 323 -21.24 1.13 -26.08
N GLN A 324 -22.19 0.38 -26.63
CA GLN A 324 -22.41 0.23 -28.05
C GLN A 324 -23.06 1.49 -28.63
N GLY A 325 -22.68 1.85 -29.85
CA GLY A 325 -23.41 2.84 -30.63
C GLY A 325 -24.79 2.33 -31.06
N GLY A 326 -25.75 3.22 -31.26
CA GLY A 326 -27.05 2.90 -31.86
C GLY A 326 -26.91 2.56 -33.34
N GLY A 327 -27.83 1.75 -33.88
CA GLY A 327 -27.91 1.46 -35.31
C GLY A 327 -28.35 2.67 -36.14
N GLY A 328 -27.92 2.76 -37.38
CA GLY A 328 -28.41 3.75 -38.32
C GLY A 328 -29.83 3.43 -38.81
N GLY A 329 -30.63 4.41 -39.14
CA GLY A 329 -31.95 4.25 -39.75
C GLY A 329 -31.88 3.85 -41.24
N GLY A 330 -32.86 3.13 -41.71
CA GLY A 330 -32.99 2.79 -43.14
C GLY A 330 -33.44 3.97 -44.02
N ALA A 331 -33.11 3.91 -45.27
CA ALA A 331 -33.51 4.91 -46.29
C ALA A 331 -34.89 4.63 -46.89
N SER A 332 -35.49 5.64 -47.56
CA SER A 332 -36.64 5.49 -48.40
C SER A 332 -36.27 5.41 -49.90
N TYR A 333 -37.17 4.93 -50.73
CA TYR A 333 -37.05 4.96 -52.18
C TYR A 333 -37.32 6.35 -52.73
N GLY A 334 -36.46 6.75 -53.69
CA GLY A 334 -36.78 7.79 -54.59
C GLY A 334 -37.82 7.29 -55.67
N LYS A 335 -38.66 8.15 -56.12
CA LYS A 335 -39.69 7.81 -57.10
C LYS A 335 -39.65 8.80 -58.22
N PRO A 336 -40.17 8.40 -59.42
CA PRO A 336 -40.31 9.33 -60.53
C PRO A 336 -41.11 10.59 -60.22
N SER A 337 -41.81 10.60 -59.13
CA SER A 337 -42.59 11.72 -58.56
C SER A 337 -41.79 12.94 -58.13
N CYS A 338 -40.46 12.89 -58.12
CA CYS A 338 -39.61 14.08 -57.92
C CYS A 338 -39.69 15.07 -59.11
N GLY A 339 -40.33 14.69 -60.26
CA GLY A 339 -40.46 15.54 -61.39
C GLY A 339 -39.13 15.86 -62.08
N ILE A 340 -38.79 17.18 -62.20
CA ILE A 340 -37.51 17.64 -62.72
C ILE A 340 -36.40 17.73 -61.66
N LEU A 341 -36.75 17.44 -60.41
CA LEU A 341 -35.78 17.41 -59.30
C LEU A 341 -34.96 16.12 -59.37
N PRO A 342 -33.82 16.05 -58.68
CA PRO A 342 -33.07 14.81 -58.43
C PRO A 342 -33.96 13.71 -57.87
N HIS A 343 -33.74 12.45 -58.24
CA HIS A 343 -34.65 11.33 -58.01
C HIS A 343 -34.30 10.49 -56.82
N GLY A 344 -33.41 10.94 -55.91
CA GLY A 344 -33.04 10.22 -54.71
C GLY A 344 -34.14 10.14 -53.61
N GLY A 345 -34.25 9.01 -52.95
CA GLY A 345 -35.06 8.87 -51.78
C GLY A 345 -34.43 9.62 -50.59
N ALA A 346 -35.11 9.66 -49.44
CA ALA A 346 -34.55 10.23 -48.25
C ALA A 346 -33.56 9.25 -47.56
N GLY A 347 -32.40 9.75 -47.15
CA GLY A 347 -31.43 8.98 -46.34
C GLY A 347 -31.90 8.74 -44.93
N GLY A 348 -31.51 7.63 -44.33
CA GLY A 348 -31.68 7.36 -42.88
C GLY A 348 -30.79 8.24 -42.01
N GLY A 349 -31.20 8.53 -40.78
CA GLY A 349 -30.34 9.14 -39.76
C GLY A 349 -29.30 8.16 -39.27
N SER A 350 -28.09 8.61 -38.88
CA SER A 350 -27.14 7.73 -38.21
C SER A 350 -27.52 7.47 -36.77
N GLY A 351 -27.06 6.35 -36.17
CA GLY A 351 -27.13 6.11 -34.74
C GLY A 351 -26.22 7.05 -33.95
N GLY A 352 -26.53 7.30 -32.69
CA GLY A 352 -25.62 7.98 -31.75
C GLY A 352 -24.48 7.05 -31.36
N ALA A 353 -23.29 7.58 -31.09
CA ALA A 353 -22.22 6.81 -30.49
C ALA A 353 -22.55 6.45 -29.00
N GLY A 354 -22.10 5.32 -28.51
CA GLY A 354 -22.22 4.97 -27.08
C GLY A 354 -21.32 5.83 -26.19
N GLY A 355 -21.70 5.99 -24.94
CA GLY A 355 -20.91 6.67 -23.92
C GLY A 355 -19.69 5.86 -23.49
N CYS A 356 -18.66 6.53 -23.01
CA CYS A 356 -17.46 5.88 -22.42
C CYS A 356 -17.73 5.35 -21.02
N GLY A 357 -17.06 4.27 -20.63
CA GLY A 357 -17.07 3.75 -19.27
C GLY A 357 -16.42 4.70 -18.27
N GLY A 358 -16.91 4.66 -17.03
CA GLY A 358 -16.37 5.43 -15.91
C GLY A 358 -15.05 4.85 -15.41
N ARG A 359 -14.17 5.69 -14.90
CA ARG A 359 -12.92 5.27 -14.27
C ARG A 359 -13.19 4.72 -12.88
N ALA A 360 -12.35 3.75 -12.44
CA ALA A 360 -12.41 3.19 -11.11
C ALA A 360 -11.94 4.18 -10.04
N GLY A 361 -12.44 4.01 -8.81
CA GLY A 361 -11.84 4.59 -7.61
C GLY A 361 -10.57 3.85 -7.22
N LEU A 362 -9.64 4.53 -6.54
CA LEU A 362 -8.42 3.93 -5.98
C LEU A 362 -8.61 3.55 -4.53
N GLY A 363 -7.92 2.47 -4.09
CA GLY A 363 -7.97 1.94 -2.73
C GLY A 363 -7.49 2.94 -1.68
N GLY A 364 -8.14 2.94 -0.51
CA GLY A 364 -7.66 3.70 0.64
C GLY A 364 -6.40 3.07 1.22
N GLN A 365 -5.43 3.89 1.63
CA GLN A 365 -4.18 3.43 2.25
C GLN A 365 -4.42 2.84 3.64
N GLY A 366 -3.64 1.82 4.03
CA GLY A 366 -3.66 1.31 5.40
C GLY A 366 -3.18 2.35 6.42
N GLY A 367 -3.78 2.32 7.61
CA GLY A 367 -3.34 3.14 8.74
C GLY A 367 -2.02 2.64 9.34
N GLY A 368 -1.24 3.55 9.91
CA GLY A 368 0.03 3.26 10.57
C GLY A 368 -0.15 2.63 11.95
N ALA A 369 0.86 1.89 12.39
CA ALA A 369 0.89 1.27 13.71
C ALA A 369 1.45 2.21 14.79
N SER A 370 1.08 1.94 16.04
CA SER A 370 1.81 2.38 17.22
C SER A 370 2.36 1.16 17.95
N ILE A 371 3.70 1.02 18.03
CA ILE A 371 4.36 -0.16 18.58
C ILE A 371 5.54 0.26 19.47
N ALA A 372 5.51 -0.17 20.75
CA ALA A 372 6.62 0.17 21.64
C ALA A 372 7.90 -0.63 21.30
N LEU A 373 7.79 -1.91 20.98
CA LEU A 373 8.93 -2.75 20.57
C LEU A 373 8.59 -3.63 19.39
N VAL A 374 9.39 -3.58 18.34
CA VAL A 374 9.37 -4.53 17.22
C VAL A 374 10.53 -5.52 17.37
N SER A 375 10.23 -6.83 17.32
CA SER A 375 11.20 -7.93 17.32
C SER A 375 11.09 -8.73 16.03
N ARG A 376 12.11 -8.63 15.18
CA ARG A 376 12.16 -9.33 13.88
C ARG A 376 13.15 -10.49 13.96
N SER A 377 12.67 -11.71 14.33
CA SER A 377 13.55 -12.87 14.49
C SER A 377 14.82 -12.55 15.29
N SER A 378 14.64 -11.87 16.42
CA SER A 378 15.71 -11.40 17.31
C SER A 378 15.60 -12.06 18.67
N ALA A 379 16.72 -12.12 19.41
CA ALA A 379 16.78 -12.60 20.78
C ALA A 379 16.69 -11.41 21.74
N VAL A 380 15.47 -11.05 22.16
CA VAL A 380 15.23 -9.93 23.07
C VAL A 380 14.71 -10.44 24.42
N VAL A 381 15.26 -9.89 25.50
CA VAL A 381 14.82 -10.11 26.87
C VAL A 381 14.45 -8.77 27.50
N LEU A 382 13.32 -8.71 28.19
CA LEU A 382 12.81 -7.51 28.87
C LEU A 382 12.78 -7.77 30.39
N ARG A 383 13.44 -6.90 31.17
CA ARG A 383 13.45 -6.95 32.65
C ARG A 383 13.12 -5.58 33.24
N ASP A 384 12.07 -5.52 34.03
CA ASP A 384 11.57 -4.28 34.63
C ASP A 384 11.36 -3.17 33.59
N VAL A 385 10.65 -3.50 32.50
CA VAL A 385 10.43 -2.64 31.33
C VAL A 385 8.99 -2.15 31.29
N ARG A 386 8.80 -0.86 31.03
CA ARG A 386 7.48 -0.32 30.71
C ARG A 386 7.35 -0.09 29.22
N LEU A 387 6.30 -0.71 28.63
CA LEU A 387 5.94 -0.59 27.22
C LEU A 387 4.66 0.22 27.10
N THR A 388 4.69 1.31 26.35
CA THR A 388 3.51 2.14 26.10
C THR A 388 3.36 2.35 24.59
N ALA A 389 2.23 1.94 24.03
CA ALA A 389 1.85 2.26 22.67
C ALA A 389 0.71 3.29 22.67
N GLY A 390 0.78 4.27 21.77
CA GLY A 390 -0.30 5.20 21.47
C GLY A 390 -1.38 4.55 20.61
N ASN A 391 -2.21 5.33 19.94
CA ASN A 391 -3.27 4.80 19.09
C ASN A 391 -2.72 4.40 17.71
N GLY A 392 -3.29 3.33 17.13
CA GLY A 392 -3.10 3.03 15.71
C GLY A 392 -3.86 4.02 14.83
N GLY A 393 -3.30 4.34 13.65
CA GLY A 393 -3.92 5.21 12.65
C GLY A 393 -5.13 4.55 11.98
N ARG A 394 -6.11 5.34 11.57
CA ARG A 394 -7.27 4.85 10.81
C ARG A 394 -6.86 4.47 9.40
N GLY A 395 -7.54 3.48 8.82
CA GLY A 395 -7.42 3.23 7.38
C GLY A 395 -8.05 4.36 6.57
N GLY A 396 -7.45 4.71 5.43
CA GLY A 396 -8.01 5.66 4.47
C GLY A 396 -9.28 5.11 3.82
N ASN A 397 -10.23 5.96 3.51
CA ASN A 397 -11.41 5.55 2.76
C ASN A 397 -11.06 5.25 1.30
N GLY A 398 -11.74 4.29 0.67
CA GLY A 398 -11.67 4.05 -0.76
C GLY A 398 -12.28 5.19 -1.57
N GLY A 399 -11.79 5.40 -2.79
CA GLY A 399 -12.33 6.36 -3.74
C GLY A 399 -13.61 5.86 -4.40
N ALA A 400 -14.54 6.75 -4.70
CA ALA A 400 -15.74 6.43 -5.48
C ALA A 400 -15.42 6.25 -6.97
N GLY A 401 -16.11 5.32 -7.64
CA GLY A 401 -16.05 5.19 -9.09
C GLY A 401 -16.69 6.39 -9.79
N GLN A 402 -16.26 6.62 -11.04
CA GLN A 402 -16.81 7.64 -11.92
C GLN A 402 -18.08 7.16 -12.61
N ALA A 403 -19.09 7.99 -12.76
CA ALA A 403 -20.25 7.67 -13.57
C ALA A 403 -19.87 7.49 -15.05
N GLY A 404 -20.50 6.53 -15.73
CA GLY A 404 -20.37 6.35 -17.17
C GLY A 404 -20.90 7.54 -17.97
N GLY A 405 -20.46 7.68 -19.20
CA GLY A 405 -20.90 8.71 -20.12
C GLY A 405 -22.29 8.40 -20.69
N ASN A 406 -23.12 9.42 -20.93
CA ASN A 406 -24.38 9.26 -21.60
C ASN A 406 -24.16 8.83 -23.08
N GLY A 407 -25.07 8.01 -23.63
CA GLY A 407 -25.11 7.73 -25.03
C GLY A 407 -25.48 8.95 -25.89
N GLY A 408 -25.01 8.98 -27.12
CA GLY A 408 -25.33 10.02 -28.09
C GLY A 408 -26.78 9.93 -28.57
N LEU A 409 -27.36 11.07 -28.90
CA LEU A 409 -28.69 11.13 -29.51
C LEU A 409 -28.66 10.56 -30.94
N PRO A 410 -29.77 9.96 -31.46
CA PRO A 410 -29.86 9.50 -32.81
C PRO A 410 -29.95 10.69 -33.80
N GLY A 411 -29.44 10.52 -34.99
CA GLY A 411 -29.73 11.39 -36.13
C GLY A 411 -31.14 11.15 -36.65
N THR A 412 -31.81 12.20 -37.11
CA THR A 412 -33.13 12.10 -37.72
C THR A 412 -33.03 11.63 -39.17
N GLY A 413 -33.99 10.84 -39.62
CA GLY A 413 -34.13 10.51 -41.03
C GLY A 413 -34.42 11.75 -41.89
N GLY A 414 -33.99 11.70 -43.14
CA GLY A 414 -34.22 12.77 -44.11
C GLY A 414 -35.72 13.02 -44.33
N ALA A 415 -36.09 14.28 -44.55
CA ALA A 415 -37.48 14.67 -44.74
C ALA A 415 -38.13 14.02 -46.01
N SER A 416 -39.43 13.72 -45.94
CA SER A 416 -40.23 13.28 -47.06
C SER A 416 -40.43 14.41 -48.10
N TYR A 417 -40.81 14.06 -49.35
CA TYR A 417 -41.19 15.03 -50.36
C TYR A 417 -42.64 14.83 -50.77
N ALA A 418 -43.44 15.91 -50.67
CA ALA A 418 -44.86 15.91 -50.98
C ALA A 418 -45.08 15.94 -52.51
N SER A 419 -45.23 14.79 -53.12
CA SER A 419 -45.53 14.57 -54.52
C SER A 419 -46.66 13.57 -54.67
N GLN A 420 -47.07 13.26 -55.96
CA GLN A 420 -48.08 12.26 -56.21
C GLN A 420 -47.49 11.14 -57.11
N PRO A 421 -47.26 9.93 -56.60
CA PRO A 421 -47.29 9.53 -55.14
C PRO A 421 -46.16 10.16 -54.30
N PRO A 422 -46.33 10.32 -53.00
CA PRO A 422 -45.34 10.95 -52.17
C PRO A 422 -44.05 10.09 -52.02
N VAL A 423 -42.89 10.73 -51.87
CA VAL A 423 -41.63 10.07 -51.49
C VAL A 423 -41.56 10.06 -49.97
N GLY A 424 -41.36 8.89 -49.37
CA GLY A 424 -41.29 8.70 -47.94
C GLY A 424 -40.06 9.41 -47.26
N ALA A 425 -40.16 9.64 -45.98
CA ALA A 425 -39.02 10.08 -45.16
C ALA A 425 -38.04 8.91 -44.97
N GLY A 426 -36.76 9.21 -44.69
CA GLY A 426 -35.83 8.28 -44.11
C GLY A 426 -36.20 8.01 -42.66
N CYS A 427 -35.75 6.92 -42.11
CA CYS A 427 -35.98 6.55 -40.70
C CYS A 427 -34.85 7.02 -39.78
N ASP A 428 -35.19 7.28 -38.50
CA ASP A 428 -34.25 7.76 -37.51
C ASP A 428 -33.24 6.66 -37.11
N GLY A 429 -32.05 7.05 -36.66
CA GLY A 429 -31.11 6.16 -36.02
C GLY A 429 -31.57 5.75 -34.60
N GLY A 430 -30.83 4.86 -33.97
CA GLY A 430 -30.98 4.48 -32.54
C GLY A 430 -30.13 5.37 -31.63
N PHE A 431 -30.49 5.45 -30.37
CA PHE A 431 -29.65 6.07 -29.34
C PHE A 431 -28.39 5.23 -29.12
N GLY A 432 -27.25 5.85 -28.79
CA GLY A 432 -26.13 5.16 -28.19
C GLY A 432 -26.45 4.68 -26.77
N GLY A 433 -25.88 3.55 -26.34
CA GLY A 433 -25.99 3.07 -24.97
C GLY A 433 -25.22 3.96 -23.96
N HIS A 434 -25.54 3.84 -22.70
CA HIS A 434 -24.81 4.49 -21.63
C HIS A 434 -23.53 3.69 -21.27
N GLY A 435 -22.39 4.35 -21.04
CA GLY A 435 -21.19 3.72 -20.51
C GLY A 435 -21.43 3.17 -19.12
N GLY A 436 -20.79 2.05 -18.78
CA GLY A 436 -20.85 1.45 -17.45
C GLY A 436 -20.26 2.35 -16.37
N LEU A 437 -20.72 2.24 -15.15
CA LEU A 437 -20.14 2.89 -13.97
C LEU A 437 -18.74 2.35 -13.70
N GLY A 438 -17.80 3.17 -13.27
CA GLY A 438 -16.56 2.72 -12.66
C GLY A 438 -16.83 2.15 -11.27
N GLY A 439 -16.19 1.02 -10.92
CA GLY A 439 -16.24 0.43 -9.60
C GLY A 439 -15.63 1.33 -8.54
N SER A 440 -16.23 1.40 -7.38
CA SER A 440 -15.69 2.08 -6.21
C SER A 440 -14.60 1.21 -5.56
N ALA A 441 -13.68 1.83 -4.85
CA ALA A 441 -12.56 1.11 -4.23
C ALA A 441 -12.82 0.75 -2.77
N GLY A 442 -12.04 -0.19 -2.25
CA GLY A 442 -12.07 -0.60 -0.86
C GLY A 442 -11.31 0.36 0.06
N GLY A 443 -11.72 0.42 1.33
CA GLY A 443 -11.01 1.14 2.39
C GLY A 443 -9.79 0.37 2.89
N GLY A 444 -8.77 1.09 3.35
CA GLY A 444 -7.57 0.54 3.97
C GLY A 444 -7.82 -0.05 5.35
N ALA A 445 -6.98 -1.00 5.79
CA ALA A 445 -7.04 -1.52 7.15
C ALA A 445 -6.62 -0.47 8.18
N GLY A 446 -7.20 -0.49 9.38
CA GLY A 446 -6.71 0.29 10.50
C GLY A 446 -5.39 -0.26 11.05
N GLY A 447 -4.52 0.63 11.52
CA GLY A 447 -3.26 0.27 12.13
C GLY A 447 -3.40 -0.33 13.54
N PRO A 448 -2.52 -1.24 13.95
CA PRO A 448 -2.54 -1.79 15.30
C PRO A 448 -1.93 -0.83 16.33
N SER A 449 -2.33 -1.04 17.62
CA SER A 449 -1.63 -0.56 18.79
C SER A 449 -1.09 -1.76 19.55
N ALA A 450 0.23 -1.89 19.67
CA ALA A 450 0.84 -3.05 20.30
C ALA A 450 2.02 -2.66 21.19
N ALA A 451 2.13 -3.32 22.36
CA ALA A 451 3.30 -3.14 23.21
C ALA A 451 4.51 -3.86 22.59
N VAL A 452 4.32 -5.08 22.11
CA VAL A 452 5.32 -5.84 21.35
C VAL A 452 4.69 -6.27 20.05
N ALA A 453 5.43 -6.16 18.94
CA ALA A 453 5.09 -6.84 17.69
C ALA A 453 6.27 -7.70 17.24
N HIS A 454 6.00 -8.94 16.83
CA HIS A 454 7.06 -9.86 16.42
C HIS A 454 6.71 -10.68 15.17
N VAL A 455 7.76 -11.08 14.43
CA VAL A 455 7.68 -11.98 13.26
C VAL A 455 8.81 -12.98 13.31
N PHE A 456 8.58 -14.17 12.76
CA PHE A 456 9.58 -15.23 12.57
C PHE A 456 10.25 -15.72 13.86
N GLY A 457 9.51 -15.87 14.94
CA GLY A 457 10.08 -16.39 16.20
C GLY A 457 9.16 -16.21 17.39
N ALA A 458 9.64 -16.65 18.55
CA ALA A 458 8.90 -16.44 19.79
C ALA A 458 8.88 -14.96 20.19
N ALA A 459 7.83 -14.56 20.88
CA ALA A 459 7.78 -13.26 21.53
C ALA A 459 9.00 -13.08 22.48
N PRO A 460 9.48 -11.83 22.68
CA PRO A 460 10.52 -11.52 23.66
C PRO A 460 10.21 -12.10 25.05
N ALA A 461 11.24 -12.65 25.71
CA ALA A 461 11.09 -13.10 27.10
C ALA A 461 10.87 -11.89 28.02
N GLN A 462 9.90 -11.97 28.93
CA GLN A 462 9.42 -10.85 29.75
C GLN A 462 9.49 -11.20 31.24
N ASP A 463 10.06 -10.31 32.05
CA ASP A 463 10.12 -10.38 33.51
C ASP A 463 9.93 -8.97 34.07
N GLY A 464 8.93 -8.75 34.92
CA GLY A 464 8.61 -7.43 35.47
C GLY A 464 8.14 -6.42 34.42
N VAL A 465 7.46 -6.85 33.34
CA VAL A 465 7.04 -5.97 32.25
C VAL A 465 5.64 -5.42 32.50
N GLU A 466 5.51 -4.08 32.40
CA GLU A 466 4.22 -3.38 32.36
C GLU A 466 3.90 -2.94 30.94
N ALA A 467 2.77 -3.39 30.38
CA ALA A 467 2.33 -3.05 29.03
C ALA A 467 1.04 -2.24 29.03
N THR A 468 1.03 -1.12 28.29
CA THR A 468 -0.16 -0.30 28.06
C THR A 468 -0.28 -0.05 26.56
N VAL A 469 -1.48 -0.26 26.03
CA VAL A 469 -1.77 -0.03 24.60
C VAL A 469 -2.90 0.96 24.45
N GLY A 470 -2.86 1.76 23.39
CA GLY A 470 -3.90 2.66 22.97
C GLY A 470 -5.02 1.94 22.21
N ALA A 471 -5.88 2.68 21.57
CA ALA A 471 -6.91 2.14 20.69
C ALA A 471 -6.32 1.69 19.35
N ALA A 472 -6.86 0.61 18.80
CA ALA A 472 -6.60 0.24 17.40
C ALA A 472 -7.25 1.26 16.45
N GLY A 473 -6.64 1.49 15.29
CA GLY A 473 -7.23 2.28 14.22
C GLY A 473 -8.48 1.59 13.65
N ALA A 474 -9.51 2.37 13.37
CA ALA A 474 -10.66 1.87 12.60
C ALA A 474 -10.26 1.64 11.14
N GLY A 475 -10.88 0.66 10.47
CA GLY A 475 -10.74 0.51 9.01
C GLY A 475 -11.39 1.68 8.27
N GLY A 476 -10.88 1.97 7.07
CA GLY A 476 -11.47 2.94 6.15
C GLY A 476 -12.79 2.42 5.58
N LEU A 477 -13.68 3.33 5.20
CA LEU A 477 -14.90 2.99 4.50
C LEU A 477 -14.61 2.70 3.03
N GLY A 478 -15.44 1.86 2.38
CA GLY A 478 -15.42 1.73 0.92
C GLY A 478 -15.88 3.01 0.23
N GLY A 479 -15.47 3.22 -1.02
CA GLY A 479 -15.91 4.34 -1.84
C GLY A 479 -17.39 4.29 -2.22
N ASN A 480 -18.03 3.12 -2.09
CA ASN A 480 -19.47 2.93 -2.26
C ASN A 480 -20.14 2.99 -0.87
N PRO A 481 -20.90 4.05 -0.57
CA PRO A 481 -21.59 4.18 0.72
C PRO A 481 -22.57 3.02 0.93
N GLY A 482 -22.40 2.29 2.04
CA GLY A 482 -23.25 1.16 2.40
C GLY A 482 -22.74 -0.21 1.92
N ASP A 483 -21.67 -0.29 1.14
CA ASP A 483 -21.02 -1.56 0.83
C ASP A 483 -20.14 -2.00 2.00
N VAL A 484 -20.60 -3.03 2.72
CA VAL A 484 -19.86 -3.63 3.86
C VAL A 484 -18.61 -4.36 3.38
N ALA A 485 -18.61 -4.92 2.18
CA ALA A 485 -17.47 -5.63 1.62
C ALA A 485 -16.32 -4.68 1.24
N GLY A 486 -16.65 -3.45 0.88
CA GLY A 486 -15.69 -2.38 0.64
C GLY A 486 -15.04 -1.81 1.91
N ALA A 487 -15.53 -2.09 3.10
CA ALA A 487 -14.94 -1.57 4.34
C ALA A 487 -13.66 -2.31 4.73
N GLY A 488 -12.60 -1.57 5.04
CA GLY A 488 -11.37 -2.12 5.61
C GLY A 488 -11.58 -2.63 7.04
N LYS A 489 -10.81 -3.62 7.46
CA LYS A 489 -10.84 -4.11 8.84
C LYS A 489 -10.15 -3.15 9.79
N ALA A 490 -10.66 -3.07 11.02
CA ALA A 490 -9.97 -2.39 12.11
C ALA A 490 -8.66 -3.11 12.45
N GLY A 491 -7.69 -2.37 12.96
CA GLY A 491 -6.47 -2.90 13.57
C GLY A 491 -6.75 -3.69 14.84
N GLN A 492 -5.68 -4.09 15.53
CA GLN A 492 -5.74 -4.77 16.81
C GLN A 492 -5.10 -3.92 17.90
N ALA A 493 -5.66 -3.96 19.12
CA ALA A 493 -5.06 -3.36 20.32
C ALA A 493 -4.71 -4.50 21.27
N VAL A 494 -3.43 -4.88 21.33
CA VAL A 494 -2.94 -6.07 22.05
C VAL A 494 -1.57 -5.81 22.65
N ALA A 495 -1.29 -6.47 23.79
CA ALA A 495 0.05 -6.38 24.36
C ALA A 495 1.11 -7.08 23.50
N ASP A 496 0.74 -8.18 22.85
CA ASP A 496 1.62 -8.96 21.98
C ASP A 496 0.95 -9.24 20.65
N LEU A 497 1.59 -8.83 19.55
CA LEU A 497 1.10 -8.92 18.19
C LEU A 497 2.05 -9.77 17.35
N GLU A 498 1.59 -10.92 16.92
CA GLU A 498 2.27 -11.75 15.91
C GLU A 498 1.78 -11.36 14.51
N LEU A 499 2.71 -11.14 13.55
CA LEU A 499 2.44 -10.69 12.18
C LEU A 499 3.11 -11.62 11.14
#